data_f93a89edd22ecd6f722fe5b0c80e96f0
#
_entry.id   f93a89edd22ecd6f722fe5b0c80e96f0
#
_cell.length_a   1.000
_cell.length_b   1.000
_cell.length_c   1.000
_cell.angle_alpha   90.00
_cell.angle_beta   90.00
_cell.angle_gamma   90.00
#
_symmetry.space_group_name_H-M   'P 1'
#
loop_
_entity.id
_entity.type
_entity.pdbx_description
1 polymer ?
#
loop_
_entity_poly.entity_id
_entity_poly.type
_entity_poly.pdbx_seq_one_letter_code
_entity_poly.pdbx_strand_id
1 'polypeptide(L)'
;MPELAVLSLEEATRIAPLVGIGGKSGDTVVGLTAVRRCGSLAYIFTAPRLSEGTLRELSARRREGTVLYRVEAWEALAGVIGRSDTSVLGIKTGPLAQGIGCRLQDSGAGE
;
A
#
# COMPACT_ATOMS: atom_id res chain seq x y z
N MET A 1 -7.09 -17.98 7.64
CA MET A 1 -6.82 -17.06 6.54
C MET A 1 -6.84 -15.63 7.06
N PRO A 2 -5.75 -14.90 6.91
CA PRO A 2 -5.79 -13.52 7.39
C PRO A 2 -6.73 -12.68 6.54
N GLU A 3 -7.56 -11.92 7.22
CA GLU A 3 -8.43 -10.99 6.52
C GLU A 3 -7.64 -9.73 6.24
N LEU A 4 -7.64 -9.31 4.98
CA LEU A 4 -7.01 -8.08 4.59
C LEU A 4 -8.02 -6.97 4.60
N ALA A 5 -7.62 -5.81 5.08
CA ALA A 5 -8.42 -4.61 4.91
C ALA A 5 -8.48 -4.31 3.41
N VAL A 6 -9.64 -3.90 2.94
CA VAL A 6 -9.86 -3.61 1.53
C VAL A 6 -9.96 -2.11 1.36
N LEU A 7 -9.19 -1.59 0.40
CA LEU A 7 -9.21 -0.18 0.08
C LEU A 7 -10.15 0.05 -1.10
N SER A 8 -11.10 0.94 -0.92
CA SER A 8 -12.07 1.27 -1.97
C SER A 8 -11.43 2.17 -3.03
N LEU A 9 -12.12 2.34 -4.16
CA LEU A 9 -11.67 3.26 -5.21
C LEU A 9 -11.54 4.68 -4.64
N GLU A 10 -12.49 5.11 -3.83
CA GLU A 10 -12.46 6.44 -3.25
C GLU A 10 -11.25 6.63 -2.36
N GLU A 11 -10.98 5.65 -1.50
CA GLU A 11 -9.83 5.71 -0.61
C GLU A 11 -8.52 5.67 -1.39
N ALA A 12 -8.42 4.80 -2.39
CA ALA A 12 -7.23 4.72 -3.23
C ALA A 12 -6.98 6.04 -3.95
N THR A 13 -8.04 6.67 -4.44
CA THR A 13 -7.93 7.95 -5.14
C THR A 13 -7.44 9.05 -4.20
N ARG A 14 -7.88 9.03 -2.96
CA ARG A 14 -7.44 10.03 -1.97
C ARG A 14 -5.96 9.94 -1.65
N ILE A 15 -5.41 8.74 -1.60
CA ILE A 15 -4.00 8.58 -1.24
C ILE A 15 -3.07 8.53 -2.45
N ALA A 16 -3.62 8.39 -3.66
CA ALA A 16 -2.81 8.26 -4.87
C ALA A 16 -1.78 9.38 -5.05
N PRO A 17 -2.13 10.68 -4.84
CA PRO A 17 -1.13 11.72 -4.97
C PRO A 17 0.06 11.55 -4.04
N LEU A 18 -0.19 11.11 -2.81
CA LEU A 18 0.90 10.88 -1.85
C LEU A 18 1.75 9.70 -2.26
N VAL A 19 1.12 8.64 -2.76
CA VAL A 19 1.86 7.47 -3.25
C VAL A 19 2.76 7.88 -4.41
N GLY A 20 2.26 8.72 -5.32
CA GLY A 20 3.04 9.22 -6.45
C GLY A 20 4.22 10.06 -6.00
N ILE A 21 4.01 10.94 -5.02
CA ILE A 21 5.10 11.74 -4.45
C ILE A 21 6.16 10.84 -3.85
N GLY A 22 5.72 9.81 -3.11
CA GLY A 22 6.62 8.84 -2.51
C GLY A 22 7.45 8.08 -3.52
N GLY A 23 6.89 7.83 -4.71
CA GLY A 23 7.62 7.19 -5.78
C GLY A 23 8.80 8.02 -6.25
N LYS A 24 8.65 9.34 -6.25
CA LYS A 24 9.74 10.24 -6.63
C LYS A 24 10.75 10.44 -5.52
N SER A 25 10.29 10.47 -4.27
CA SER A 25 11.18 10.70 -3.12
C SER A 25 11.84 9.44 -2.61
N GLY A 26 11.41 8.28 -3.05
CA GLY A 26 11.95 7.00 -2.58
C GLY A 26 11.22 6.43 -1.38
N ASP A 27 10.17 7.08 -0.92
CA ASP A 27 9.38 6.59 0.23
C ASP A 27 8.36 5.53 -0.17
N THR A 28 8.00 5.47 -1.43
CA THR A 28 7.15 4.41 -1.96
C THR A 28 8.05 3.36 -2.60
N VAL A 29 7.96 2.15 -2.07
CA VAL A 29 8.76 1.01 -2.52
C VAL A 29 7.93 0.23 -3.53
N VAL A 30 8.46 0.04 -4.72
CA VAL A 30 7.72 -0.54 -5.83
C VAL A 30 8.16 -1.97 -6.10
N GLY A 31 7.20 -2.89 -6.07
CA GLY A 31 7.42 -4.28 -6.41
C GLY A 31 7.74 -5.15 -5.21
N LEU A 32 7.45 -6.45 -5.37
CA LEU A 32 7.58 -7.40 -4.29
C LEU A 32 9.03 -7.56 -3.80
N THR A 33 9.99 -7.59 -4.73
CA THR A 33 11.39 -7.73 -4.36
C THR A 33 11.86 -6.59 -3.46
N ALA A 34 11.50 -5.36 -3.83
CA ALA A 34 11.88 -4.19 -3.05
C ALA A 34 11.17 -4.18 -1.69
N VAL A 35 9.91 -4.59 -1.66
CA VAL A 35 9.15 -4.66 -0.41
C VAL A 35 9.79 -5.69 0.53
N ARG A 36 10.21 -6.83 -0.01
CA ARG A 36 10.88 -7.86 0.81
C ARG A 36 12.15 -7.34 1.47
N ARG A 37 12.89 -6.48 0.76
CA ARG A 37 14.15 -5.95 1.25
C ARG A 37 14.01 -4.81 2.22
N CYS A 38 12.85 -4.17 2.22
CA CYS A 38 12.64 -3.01 3.09
C CYS A 38 12.23 -3.49 4.48
N GLY A 39 13.00 -3.09 5.48
CA GLY A 39 12.78 -3.55 6.84
C GLY A 39 11.73 -2.78 7.61
N SER A 40 11.38 -1.57 7.19
CA SER A 40 10.48 -0.72 7.95
C SER A 40 9.43 -0.12 7.04
N LEU A 41 8.27 -0.77 7.01
CA LEU A 41 7.14 -0.34 6.18
C LEU A 41 5.93 -0.06 7.06
N ALA A 42 5.29 1.09 6.82
CA ALA A 42 4.05 1.44 7.52
C ALA A 42 2.86 0.78 6.82
N TYR A 43 2.88 0.75 5.49
CA TYR A 43 1.78 0.21 4.70
C TYR A 43 2.30 -0.66 3.57
N ILE A 44 1.52 -1.70 3.24
CA ILE A 44 1.73 -2.47 2.02
C ILE A 44 0.38 -2.49 1.30
N PHE A 45 0.39 -2.10 0.02
CA PHE A 45 -0.80 -2.14 -0.83
C PHE A 45 -0.61 -3.22 -1.87
N THR A 46 -1.61 -4.06 -2.05
CA THR A 46 -1.54 -5.18 -2.98
C THR A 46 -2.66 -5.12 -4.00
N ALA A 47 -2.38 -5.63 -5.20
CA ALA A 47 -3.40 -5.84 -6.22
C ALA A 47 -4.35 -6.97 -5.76
N PRO A 48 -5.57 -7.03 -6.30
CA PRO A 48 -6.53 -8.06 -5.88
C PRO A 48 -6.10 -9.49 -6.17
N ARG A 49 -5.22 -9.67 -7.16
CA ARG A 49 -4.84 -11.01 -7.63
C ARG A 49 -3.42 -11.39 -7.26
N LEU A 50 -3.19 -11.63 -5.99
CA LEU A 50 -1.91 -12.18 -5.56
C LEU A 50 -2.08 -13.64 -5.20
N SER A 51 -0.98 -14.41 -5.37
CA SER A 51 -0.99 -15.80 -4.95
C SER A 51 -1.12 -15.89 -3.44
N GLU A 52 -1.66 -17.00 -2.96
CA GLU A 52 -1.80 -17.22 -1.52
C GLU A 52 -0.46 -17.20 -0.79
N GLY A 53 0.58 -17.75 -1.43
CA GLY A 53 1.92 -17.76 -0.83
C GLY A 53 2.45 -16.36 -0.62
N THR A 54 2.28 -15.49 -1.62
CA THR A 54 2.70 -14.10 -1.51
C THR A 54 1.90 -13.36 -0.45
N LEU A 55 0.59 -13.55 -0.41
CA LEU A 55 -0.25 -12.92 0.59
C LEU A 55 0.15 -13.37 2.00
N ARG A 56 0.45 -14.64 2.16
CA ARG A 56 0.88 -15.18 3.45
C ARG A 56 2.20 -14.57 3.89
N GLU A 57 3.13 -14.45 2.95
CA GLU A 57 4.42 -13.84 3.22
C GLU A 57 4.26 -12.39 3.67
N LEU A 58 3.47 -11.61 2.93
CA LEU A 58 3.26 -10.21 3.26
C LEU A 58 2.47 -10.04 4.55
N SER A 59 1.52 -10.93 4.81
CA SER A 59 0.73 -10.87 6.04
C SER A 59 1.58 -11.03 7.29
N ALA A 60 2.71 -11.73 7.19
CA ALA A 60 3.62 -11.86 8.30
C ALA A 60 4.19 -10.52 8.76
N ARG A 61 4.25 -9.53 7.84
CA ARG A 61 4.73 -8.19 8.17
C ARG A 61 3.80 -7.44 9.12
N ARG A 62 2.55 -7.89 9.25
CA ARG A 62 1.59 -7.28 10.18
C ARG A 62 2.07 -7.38 11.62
N ARG A 63 2.86 -8.39 11.93
CA ARG A 63 3.44 -8.56 13.27
C ARG A 63 4.42 -7.45 13.61
N GLU A 64 4.95 -6.78 12.59
CA GLU A 64 5.90 -5.70 12.74
C GLU A 64 5.22 -4.33 12.74
N GLY A 65 3.89 -4.32 12.75
CA GLY A 65 3.14 -3.08 12.74
C GLY A 65 2.77 -2.56 11.36
N THR A 66 3.12 -3.30 10.31
CA THR A 66 2.77 -2.91 8.94
C THR A 66 1.30 -3.20 8.69
N VAL A 67 0.58 -2.22 8.13
CA VAL A 67 -0.82 -2.39 7.77
C VAL A 67 -0.90 -2.81 6.30
N LEU A 68 -1.62 -3.90 6.06
CA LEU A 68 -1.73 -4.49 4.73
C LEU A 68 -3.13 -4.25 4.16
N TYR A 69 -3.18 -3.67 2.95
CA TYR A 69 -4.44 -3.40 2.26
C TYR A 69 -4.48 -4.08 0.91
N ARG A 70 -5.63 -4.66 0.58
CA ARG A 70 -5.91 -5.08 -0.79
C ARG A 70 -6.66 -3.94 -1.47
N VAL A 71 -6.16 -3.50 -2.62
CA VAL A 71 -6.71 -2.35 -3.33
C VAL A 71 -7.50 -2.83 -4.53
N GLU A 72 -8.83 -2.68 -4.49
CA GLU A 72 -9.68 -3.16 -5.57
C GLU A 72 -9.45 -2.37 -6.85
N ALA A 73 -9.28 -1.06 -6.73
CA ALA A 73 -8.98 -0.20 -7.88
C ALA A 73 -7.47 0.02 -7.98
N TRP A 74 -6.74 -1.07 -8.21
CA TRP A 74 -5.29 -1.06 -8.22
C TRP A 74 -4.70 -0.04 -9.20
N GLU A 75 -5.38 0.18 -10.33
CA GLU A 75 -4.91 1.12 -11.35
C GLU A 75 -4.75 2.54 -10.82
N ALA A 76 -5.53 2.91 -9.81
CA ALA A 76 -5.42 4.24 -9.23
C ALA A 76 -4.04 4.47 -8.61
N LEU A 77 -3.46 3.44 -8.02
CA LEU A 77 -2.13 3.52 -7.43
C LEU A 77 -1.03 3.21 -8.45
N ALA A 78 -1.22 2.17 -9.25
CA ALA A 78 -0.23 1.81 -10.26
C ALA A 78 -0.03 2.93 -11.26
N GLY A 79 -1.11 3.66 -11.59
CA GLY A 79 -1.04 4.76 -12.55
C GLY A 79 -0.16 5.91 -12.10
N VAL A 80 -0.20 6.27 -10.81
CA VAL A 80 0.62 7.38 -10.31
C VAL A 80 2.08 6.98 -10.17
N ILE A 81 2.38 5.69 -10.10
CA ILE A 81 3.75 5.18 -10.08
C ILE A 81 4.28 5.02 -11.50
N GLY A 82 3.39 4.89 -12.48
CA GLY A 82 3.78 4.68 -13.86
C GLY A 82 4.23 3.25 -14.16
N ARG A 83 3.84 2.29 -13.33
CA ARG A 83 4.22 0.90 -13.47
C ARG A 83 2.99 0.01 -13.43
N SER A 84 2.49 -0.38 -14.59
CA SER A 84 1.31 -1.23 -14.67
C SER A 84 1.61 -2.70 -14.38
N ASP A 85 2.88 -3.06 -14.37
CA ASP A 85 3.30 -4.47 -14.17
C ASP A 85 3.53 -4.82 -12.70
N THR A 86 3.43 -3.83 -11.79
CA THR A 86 3.64 -4.11 -10.38
C THR A 86 2.33 -4.52 -9.70
N SER A 87 2.43 -5.39 -8.71
CA SER A 87 1.28 -5.85 -7.94
C SER A 87 1.40 -5.54 -6.45
N VAL A 88 2.50 -4.95 -6.03
CA VAL A 88 2.75 -4.66 -4.63
C VAL A 88 3.46 -3.32 -4.50
N LEU A 89 2.98 -2.50 -3.58
CA LEU A 89 3.63 -1.24 -3.23
C LEU A 89 3.78 -1.18 -1.72
N GLY A 90 4.90 -0.61 -1.25
CA GLY A 90 5.11 -0.41 0.18
C GLY A 90 5.36 1.05 0.47
N ILE A 91 4.95 1.50 1.65
CA ILE A 91 5.20 2.87 2.10
C ILE A 91 6.08 2.81 3.33
N LYS A 92 7.24 3.43 3.25
CA LYS A 92 8.17 3.48 4.37
C LYS A 92 7.58 4.28 5.53
N THR A 93 7.96 3.91 6.75
CA THR A 93 7.57 4.69 7.92
C THR A 93 8.15 6.10 7.80
N GLY A 94 7.35 7.09 8.17
CA GLY A 94 7.79 8.48 8.10
C GLY A 94 6.63 9.43 7.82
N PRO A 95 6.95 10.69 7.49
CA PRO A 95 5.91 11.71 7.29
C PRO A 95 4.92 11.38 6.16
N LEU A 96 5.40 10.75 5.09
CA LEU A 96 4.49 10.37 3.99
C LEU A 96 3.46 9.36 4.48
N ALA A 97 3.90 8.36 5.24
CA ALA A 97 3.01 7.36 5.78
C ALA A 97 1.99 8.00 6.72
N GLN A 98 2.41 8.98 7.51
CA GLN A 98 1.50 9.69 8.39
C GLN A 98 0.44 10.43 7.59
N GLY A 99 0.83 11.06 6.50
CA GLY A 99 -0.11 11.76 5.63
C GLY A 99 -1.13 10.80 5.00
N ILE A 100 -0.66 9.64 4.58
CA ILE A 100 -1.54 8.61 4.03
C ILE A 100 -2.53 8.14 5.10
N GLY A 101 -2.04 7.89 6.30
CA GLY A 101 -2.89 7.47 7.42
C GLY A 101 -3.97 8.48 7.73
N CYS A 102 -3.63 9.77 7.72
CA CYS A 102 -4.61 10.83 7.96
C CYS A 102 -5.71 10.81 6.90
N ARG A 103 -5.36 10.62 5.64
CA ARG A 103 -6.34 10.58 4.57
C ARG A 103 -7.24 9.36 4.67
N LEU A 104 -6.70 8.23 5.11
CA LEU A 104 -7.49 7.04 5.30
C LEU A 104 -8.42 7.18 6.50
N GLN A 105 -7.96 7.83 7.56
CA GLN A 105 -8.80 8.11 8.71
C GLN A 105 -9.95 9.05 8.36
N ASP A 106 -9.67 10.08 7.56
CA ASP A 106 -10.71 10.99 7.11
C ASP A 106 -11.81 10.24 6.37
N SER A 107 -11.41 9.27 5.56
CA SER A 107 -12.36 8.43 4.86
C SER A 107 -13.24 7.65 5.84
N GLY A 108 -12.63 7.07 6.87
CA GLY A 108 -13.35 6.34 7.90
C GLY A 108 -14.19 7.25 8.78
N ALA A 109 -13.67 8.42 9.09
CA ALA A 109 -14.36 9.36 9.96
C ALA A 109 -15.60 9.98 9.31
N GLY A 110 -15.73 9.84 8.00
CA GLY A 110 -16.86 10.36 7.27
C GLY A 110 -18.17 9.64 7.55
N GLU A 111 -18.10 8.55 8.23
CA GLU A 111 -19.30 7.79 8.54
C GLU A 111 -20.20 8.48 9.55
#